data_c21271645bfa0c82291d75391a837d7c
#
_entry.id   c21271645bfa0c82291d75391a837d7c
#
_cell.length_a   1.000
_cell.length_b   1.000
_cell.length_c   1.000
_cell.angle_alpha   90.00
_cell.angle_beta   90.00
_cell.angle_gamma   90.00
#
_symmetry.space_group_name_H-M   'P 1'
#
loop_
_entity.id
_entity.type
_entity.pdbx_description
1 polymer ?
#
loop_
_entity_poly.entity_id
_entity_poly.type
_entity_poly.pdbx_seq_one_letter_code
_entity_poly.pdbx_strand_id
1 'polypeptide(L)'
;MPNLQLLIFLVILLALIFDFINGFHDTANAIATSVSTRAIHPQHAIIMAAVLNFFGAMYSTGVAKTIGSDIVKSASHVDEHVLIAALFGSIVWNVITWKFSMPSSSSHALVGGVIGAVLMTSSGVNGLNFMGIEKIVLSLILSPLVGMVSGCIIMLLLFRVFGHSRPTSINGKFKKMQILSAATMAFSHGSNDAQKSMGIITLALLAGGYIDAFEVPTYVKILAATAMACGTAVGGWRIIKTIGGKIFKLQPISGFSADLNSSIIIFGATLLHLPVSTTHVVSGSIMGVGAAKRINAVRWGVAQQMVVAWVLTIPCTAIMGAITYKIVTFFI
;
A
#
# COMPACT_ATOMS: atom_id res chain seq x y z
N MET A 1 23.59 4.40 26.57
CA MET A 1 22.59 5.28 25.89
C MET A 1 22.98 5.75 24.48
N PRO A 2 24.26 5.86 24.07
CA PRO A 2 24.57 6.15 22.66
C PRO A 2 24.06 5.08 21.68
N ASN A 3 24.01 3.82 22.10
CA ASN A 3 23.50 2.75 21.26
C ASN A 3 21.99 2.84 20.98
N LEU A 4 21.18 3.31 21.94
CA LEU A 4 19.73 3.46 21.77
C LEU A 4 19.39 4.55 20.72
N GLN A 5 20.11 5.68 20.76
CA GLN A 5 19.93 6.74 19.76
C GLN A 5 20.29 6.27 18.34
N LEU A 6 21.35 5.47 18.22
CA LEU A 6 21.77 4.89 16.95
C LEU A 6 20.71 3.92 16.40
N LEU A 7 20.13 3.07 17.27
CA LEU A 7 19.11 2.10 16.87
C LEU A 7 17.84 2.80 16.40
N ILE A 8 17.37 3.84 17.12
CA ILE A 8 16.21 4.62 16.72
C ILE A 8 16.47 5.35 15.39
N PHE A 9 17.66 5.93 15.21
CA PHE A 9 18.04 6.52 13.94
C PHE A 9 17.99 5.48 12.81
N LEU A 10 18.46 4.27 13.05
CA LEU A 10 18.40 3.18 12.06
C LEU A 10 16.97 2.75 11.75
N VAL A 11 16.07 2.68 12.74
CA VAL A 11 14.63 2.43 12.52
C VAL A 11 14.04 3.51 11.63
N ILE A 12 14.29 4.79 11.93
CA ILE A 12 13.79 5.91 11.13
C ILE A 12 14.31 5.81 9.68
N LEU A 13 15.59 5.57 9.50
CA LEU A 13 16.20 5.43 8.18
C LEU A 13 15.57 4.27 7.40
N LEU A 14 15.42 3.10 8.01
CA LEU A 14 14.80 1.95 7.37
C LEU A 14 13.32 2.18 7.05
N ALA A 15 12.58 2.87 7.91
CA ALA A 15 11.20 3.23 7.66
C ALA A 15 11.06 4.20 6.47
N LEU A 16 11.97 5.16 6.32
CA LEU A 16 12.00 6.07 5.16
C LEU A 16 12.42 5.33 3.89
N ILE A 17 13.37 4.39 3.97
CA ILE A 17 13.71 3.49 2.85
C ILE A 17 12.52 2.62 2.46
N PHE A 18 11.79 2.08 3.43
CA PHE A 18 10.56 1.33 3.19
C PHE A 18 9.52 2.18 2.46
N ASP A 19 9.29 3.43 2.87
CA ASP A 19 8.37 4.35 2.19
C ASP A 19 8.83 4.72 0.79
N PHE A 20 10.11 4.95 0.60
CA PHE A 20 10.68 5.20 -0.72
C PHE A 20 10.43 4.00 -1.65
N ILE A 21 10.71 2.78 -1.17
CA ILE A 21 10.48 1.54 -1.92
C ILE A 21 8.98 1.33 -2.16
N ASN A 22 8.14 1.58 -1.16
CA ASN A 22 6.69 1.54 -1.31
C ASN A 22 6.23 2.55 -2.38
N GLY A 23 6.72 3.79 -2.35
CA GLY A 23 6.42 4.82 -3.33
C GLY A 23 6.72 4.37 -4.75
N PHE A 24 7.91 3.83 -5.05
CA PHE A 24 8.25 3.41 -6.41
C PHE A 24 7.59 2.08 -6.81
N HIS A 25 7.39 1.17 -5.87
CA HIS A 25 6.70 -0.11 -6.11
C HIS A 25 5.22 0.14 -6.44
N ASP A 26 4.58 0.96 -5.63
CA ASP A 26 3.13 1.16 -5.66
C ASP A 26 2.67 2.38 -6.48
N THR A 27 3.60 3.15 -7.10
CA THR A 27 3.27 4.15 -8.12
C THR A 27 2.32 3.60 -9.18
N ALA A 28 2.47 2.32 -9.52
CA ALA A 28 1.60 1.63 -10.46
C ALA A 28 0.13 1.68 -10.05
N ASN A 29 -0.17 1.60 -8.77
CA ASN A 29 -1.54 1.61 -8.26
C ASN A 29 -2.24 2.93 -8.58
N ALA A 30 -1.51 4.05 -8.55
CA ALA A 30 -2.05 5.37 -8.80
C ALA A 30 -2.19 5.72 -10.29
N ILE A 31 -1.29 5.23 -11.16
CA ILE A 31 -1.22 5.73 -12.53
C ILE A 31 -1.28 4.66 -13.64
N ALA A 32 -1.24 3.35 -13.30
CA ALA A 32 -1.17 2.30 -14.32
C ALA A 32 -2.36 2.32 -15.29
N THR A 33 -3.55 2.61 -14.79
CA THR A 33 -4.77 2.69 -15.60
C THR A 33 -4.72 3.86 -16.57
N SER A 34 -4.38 5.06 -16.10
CA SER A 34 -4.35 6.30 -16.87
C SER A 34 -3.23 6.33 -17.90
N VAL A 35 -2.07 5.75 -17.58
CA VAL A 35 -0.94 5.57 -18.52
C VAL A 35 -1.30 4.52 -19.58
N SER A 36 -1.91 3.40 -19.20
CA SER A 36 -2.26 2.31 -20.13
C SER A 36 -3.34 2.72 -21.13
N THR A 37 -4.29 3.55 -20.73
CA THR A 37 -5.34 4.09 -21.60
C THR A 37 -4.87 5.29 -22.42
N ARG A 38 -3.64 5.75 -22.19
CA ARG A 38 -3.09 6.97 -22.79
C ARG A 38 -3.94 8.21 -22.46
N ALA A 39 -4.53 8.27 -21.28
CA ALA A 39 -5.25 9.43 -20.79
C ALA A 39 -4.31 10.56 -20.39
N ILE A 40 -3.13 10.20 -19.84
CA ILE A 40 -2.07 11.13 -19.46
C ILE A 40 -0.70 10.60 -19.90
N HIS A 41 0.20 11.51 -20.25
CA HIS A 41 1.57 11.13 -20.58
C HIS A 41 2.28 10.60 -19.32
N PRO A 42 3.07 9.53 -19.42
CA PRO A 42 3.70 8.87 -18.27
C PRO A 42 4.47 9.80 -17.33
N GLN A 43 5.26 10.73 -17.85
CA GLN A 43 6.02 11.69 -17.04
C GLN A 43 5.10 12.60 -16.22
N HIS A 44 4.05 13.14 -16.86
CA HIS A 44 3.07 13.99 -16.16
C HIS A 44 2.28 13.20 -15.12
N ALA A 45 1.97 11.92 -15.40
CA ALA A 45 1.30 11.03 -14.45
C ALA A 45 2.17 10.81 -13.18
N ILE A 46 3.47 10.58 -13.36
CA ILE A 46 4.42 10.39 -12.26
C ILE A 46 4.53 11.67 -11.40
N ILE A 47 4.72 12.84 -12.03
CA ILE A 47 4.81 14.10 -11.31
C ILE A 47 3.52 14.38 -10.53
N MET A 48 2.37 14.23 -11.19
CA MET A 48 1.05 14.38 -10.55
C MET A 48 0.92 13.43 -9.35
N ALA A 49 1.28 12.16 -9.52
CA ALA A 49 1.18 11.17 -8.46
C ALA A 49 2.14 11.47 -7.31
N ALA A 50 3.37 11.87 -7.56
CA ALA A 50 4.34 12.22 -6.52
C ALA A 50 3.86 13.41 -5.68
N VAL A 51 3.38 14.46 -6.32
CA VAL A 51 2.85 15.66 -5.62
C VAL A 51 1.60 15.30 -4.81
N LEU A 52 0.66 14.55 -5.39
CA LEU A 52 -0.59 14.21 -4.71
C LEU A 52 -0.41 13.15 -3.62
N ASN A 53 0.53 12.22 -3.77
CA ASN A 53 0.93 11.31 -2.70
C ASN A 53 1.49 12.07 -1.50
N PHE A 54 2.34 13.10 -1.73
CA PHE A 54 2.85 13.95 -0.65
C PHE A 54 1.71 14.61 0.13
N PHE A 55 0.80 15.29 -0.56
CA PHE A 55 -0.33 15.97 0.11
C PHE A 55 -1.29 14.98 0.74
N GLY A 56 -1.54 13.83 0.11
CA GLY A 56 -2.32 12.76 0.69
C GLY A 56 -1.73 12.25 2.01
N ALA A 57 -0.41 12.03 2.04
CA ALA A 57 0.31 11.57 3.23
C ALA A 57 0.19 12.57 4.41
N MET A 58 0.08 13.86 4.12
CA MET A 58 -0.09 14.89 5.15
C MET A 58 -1.52 14.96 5.73
N TYR A 59 -2.50 14.33 5.09
CA TYR A 59 -3.92 14.52 5.38
C TYR A 59 -4.36 13.89 6.72
N SER A 60 -3.92 12.69 7.04
CA SER A 60 -4.40 11.92 8.21
C SER A 60 -3.28 11.14 8.88
N THR A 61 -3.50 10.75 10.14
CA THR A 61 -2.60 9.88 10.93
C THR A 61 -3.34 8.70 11.60
N GLY A 62 -4.62 8.51 11.29
CA GLY A 62 -5.43 7.49 11.94
C GLY A 62 -4.96 6.06 11.65
N VAL A 63 -4.55 5.77 10.40
CA VAL A 63 -3.98 4.47 10.01
C VAL A 63 -2.62 4.24 10.68
N ALA A 64 -1.82 5.30 10.89
CA ALA A 64 -0.55 5.20 11.59
C ALA A 64 -0.75 4.71 13.03
N LYS A 65 -1.79 5.20 13.71
CA LYS A 65 -2.15 4.74 15.04
C LYS A 65 -2.52 3.25 15.03
N THR A 66 -3.35 2.81 14.09
CA THR A 66 -3.73 1.40 13.97
C THR A 66 -2.51 0.49 13.74
N ILE A 67 -1.60 0.88 12.85
CA ILE A 67 -0.38 0.08 12.58
C ILE A 67 0.57 0.07 13.78
N GLY A 68 0.75 1.22 14.43
CA GLY A 68 1.70 1.34 15.53
C GLY A 68 1.21 0.81 16.87
N SER A 69 -0.12 0.79 17.12
CA SER A 69 -0.67 0.39 18.43
C SER A 69 -1.44 -0.92 18.42
N ASP A 70 -1.99 -1.35 17.28
CA ASP A 70 -2.91 -2.48 17.28
C ASP A 70 -2.25 -3.83 16.96
N ILE A 71 -1.00 -3.85 16.47
CA ILE A 71 -0.29 -5.13 16.18
C ILE A 71 0.29 -5.74 17.45
N VAL A 72 0.75 -4.91 18.38
CA VAL A 72 1.39 -5.31 19.64
C VAL A 72 0.57 -4.86 20.84
N LYS A 73 0.62 -5.63 21.93
CA LYS A 73 -0.16 -5.31 23.15
C LYS A 73 0.34 -4.06 23.88
N SER A 74 1.64 -3.79 23.83
CA SER A 74 2.27 -2.64 24.47
C SER A 74 3.55 -2.28 23.73
N ALA A 75 3.89 -1.01 23.71
CA ALA A 75 5.19 -0.54 23.19
C ALA A 75 6.38 -1.19 23.93
N SER A 76 6.22 -1.58 25.19
CA SER A 76 7.26 -2.29 25.96
C SER A 76 7.59 -3.70 25.45
N HIS A 77 6.78 -4.29 24.57
CA HIS A 77 7.05 -5.57 23.92
C HIS A 77 7.75 -5.45 22.56
N VAL A 78 8.02 -4.20 22.14
CA VAL A 78 8.68 -3.90 20.88
C VAL A 78 9.90 -3.06 21.17
N ASP A 79 11.06 -3.68 21.01
CA ASP A 79 12.33 -2.99 21.02
C ASP A 79 12.72 -2.55 19.58
N GLU A 80 13.77 -1.77 19.49
CA GLU A 80 14.27 -1.26 18.21
C GLU A 80 14.72 -2.41 17.29
N HIS A 81 15.19 -3.53 17.85
CA HIS A 81 15.61 -4.71 17.09
C HIS A 81 14.42 -5.36 16.37
N VAL A 82 13.24 -5.40 17.01
CA VAL A 82 12.00 -5.86 16.38
C VAL A 82 11.65 -4.99 15.19
N LEU A 83 11.69 -3.66 15.33
CA LEU A 83 11.33 -2.72 14.27
C LEU A 83 12.33 -2.76 13.11
N ILE A 84 13.63 -2.84 13.39
CA ILE A 84 14.68 -3.03 12.39
C ILE A 84 14.42 -4.31 11.60
N ALA A 85 14.17 -5.41 12.31
CA ALA A 85 13.95 -6.71 11.68
C ALA A 85 12.69 -6.73 10.80
N ALA A 86 11.60 -6.17 11.30
CA ALA A 86 10.35 -6.06 10.56
C ALA A 86 10.48 -5.23 9.27
N LEU A 87 11.12 -4.06 9.38
CA LEU A 87 11.35 -3.18 8.24
C LEU A 87 12.27 -3.81 7.21
N PHE A 88 13.40 -4.37 7.66
CA PHE A 88 14.36 -5.00 6.75
C PHE A 88 13.73 -6.19 6.01
N GLY A 89 13.03 -7.08 6.70
CA GLY A 89 12.32 -8.20 6.07
C GLY A 89 11.28 -7.73 5.04
N SER A 90 10.55 -6.68 5.36
CA SER A 90 9.55 -6.08 4.45
C SER A 90 10.18 -5.43 3.23
N ILE A 91 11.29 -4.71 3.41
CA ILE A 91 12.08 -4.09 2.33
C ILE A 91 12.58 -5.16 1.37
N VAL A 92 13.21 -6.20 1.89
CA VAL A 92 13.75 -7.31 1.07
C VAL A 92 12.63 -7.97 0.27
N TRP A 93 11.49 -8.24 0.88
CA TRP A 93 10.34 -8.81 0.17
C TRP A 93 9.81 -7.90 -0.94
N ASN A 94 9.64 -6.60 -0.67
CA ASN A 94 9.18 -5.64 -1.66
C ASN A 94 10.15 -5.53 -2.85
N VAL A 95 11.46 -5.58 -2.61
CA VAL A 95 12.47 -5.59 -3.68
C VAL A 95 12.42 -6.87 -4.49
N ILE A 96 12.25 -8.04 -3.85
CA ILE A 96 12.09 -9.34 -4.52
C ILE A 96 10.87 -9.31 -5.44
N THR A 97 9.71 -8.96 -4.90
CA THR A 97 8.45 -8.94 -5.67
C THR A 97 8.48 -7.93 -6.82
N TRP A 98 9.10 -6.76 -6.59
CA TRP A 98 9.34 -5.80 -7.65
C TRP A 98 10.23 -6.35 -8.77
N LYS A 99 11.34 -7.03 -8.42
CA LYS A 99 12.25 -7.66 -9.39
C LYS A 99 11.51 -8.65 -10.29
N PHE A 100 10.58 -9.43 -9.72
CA PHE A 100 9.76 -10.40 -10.47
C PHE A 100 8.51 -9.79 -11.10
N SER A 101 8.31 -8.46 -10.99
CA SER A 101 7.14 -7.76 -11.53
C SER A 101 5.80 -8.29 -10.95
N MET A 102 5.84 -8.75 -9.70
CA MET A 102 4.70 -9.29 -8.97
C MET A 102 4.08 -8.16 -8.12
N PRO A 103 2.84 -7.72 -8.40
CA PRO A 103 2.18 -6.76 -7.55
C PRO A 103 1.84 -7.39 -6.20
N SER A 104 2.67 -7.11 -5.20
CA SER A 104 2.48 -7.55 -3.81
C SER A 104 1.98 -6.40 -2.93
N SER A 105 1.72 -6.68 -1.67
CA SER A 105 1.24 -5.70 -0.71
C SER A 105 2.31 -5.34 0.30
N SER A 106 2.75 -4.09 0.29
CA SER A 106 3.65 -3.55 1.31
C SER A 106 3.04 -3.58 2.72
N SER A 107 1.69 -3.44 2.83
CA SER A 107 0.98 -3.58 4.11
C SER A 107 1.10 -4.99 4.68
N HIS A 108 0.85 -6.03 3.85
CA HIS A 108 1.04 -7.42 4.26
C HIS A 108 2.49 -7.70 4.64
N ALA A 109 3.44 -7.14 3.87
CA ALA A 109 4.86 -7.32 4.14
C ALA A 109 5.24 -6.77 5.51
N LEU A 110 4.78 -5.55 5.83
CA LEU A 110 5.08 -4.92 7.12
C LEU A 110 4.46 -5.67 8.30
N VAL A 111 3.17 -6.03 8.19
CA VAL A 111 2.46 -6.78 9.23
C VAL A 111 3.11 -8.13 9.47
N GLY A 112 3.42 -8.87 8.40
CA GLY A 112 4.14 -10.15 8.51
C GLY A 112 5.51 -10.00 9.17
N GLY A 113 6.29 -8.98 8.75
CA GLY A 113 7.61 -8.69 9.32
C GLY A 113 7.55 -8.41 10.82
N VAL A 114 6.58 -7.58 11.27
CA VAL A 114 6.38 -7.29 12.70
C VAL A 114 6.00 -8.55 13.47
N ILE A 115 5.02 -9.31 12.97
CA ILE A 115 4.60 -10.58 13.60
C ILE A 115 5.80 -11.52 13.77
N GLY A 116 6.55 -11.73 12.68
CA GLY A 116 7.71 -12.63 12.71
C GLY A 116 8.80 -12.21 13.68
N ALA A 117 9.11 -10.91 13.73
CA ALA A 117 10.11 -10.37 14.65
C ALA A 117 9.65 -10.49 16.11
N VAL A 118 8.40 -10.13 16.43
CA VAL A 118 7.84 -10.24 17.79
C VAL A 118 7.81 -11.68 18.29
N LEU A 119 7.51 -12.65 17.42
CA LEU A 119 7.54 -14.07 17.80
C LEU A 119 8.91 -14.55 18.25
N MET A 120 10.00 -13.88 17.88
CA MET A 120 11.37 -14.23 18.29
C MET A 120 11.82 -13.53 19.57
N THR A 121 11.05 -12.59 20.12
CA THR A 121 11.32 -11.96 21.41
C THR A 121 11.00 -12.89 22.57
N SER A 122 11.42 -12.52 23.78
CA SER A 122 11.06 -13.24 25.02
C SER A 122 9.54 -13.25 25.28
N SER A 123 8.82 -12.25 24.81
CA SER A 123 7.36 -12.17 24.90
C SER A 123 6.65 -13.15 23.95
N GLY A 124 7.28 -13.51 22.83
CA GLY A 124 6.76 -14.44 21.84
C GLY A 124 5.31 -14.11 21.42
N VAL A 125 4.47 -15.13 21.43
CA VAL A 125 3.04 -15.02 21.10
C VAL A 125 2.28 -14.04 22.02
N ASN A 126 2.71 -13.90 23.28
CA ASN A 126 2.07 -13.03 24.28
C ASN A 126 2.27 -11.55 23.99
N GLY A 127 3.30 -11.17 23.22
CA GLY A 127 3.52 -9.79 22.76
C GLY A 127 2.55 -9.32 21.68
N LEU A 128 1.90 -10.26 20.98
CA LEU A 128 0.98 -9.96 19.88
C LEU A 128 -0.43 -9.62 20.36
N ASN A 129 -1.03 -8.60 19.75
CA ASN A 129 -2.43 -8.26 19.93
C ASN A 129 -3.28 -8.94 18.84
N PHE A 130 -3.80 -10.12 19.16
CA PHE A 130 -4.56 -10.91 18.18
C PHE A 130 -5.81 -10.21 17.65
N MET A 131 -6.54 -9.46 18.48
CA MET A 131 -7.72 -8.72 18.02
C MET A 131 -7.36 -7.62 17.00
N GLY A 132 -6.27 -6.91 17.25
CA GLY A 132 -5.79 -5.91 16.32
C GLY A 132 -5.26 -6.53 15.02
N ILE A 133 -4.49 -7.62 15.12
CA ILE A 133 -3.99 -8.36 13.95
C ILE A 133 -5.16 -8.92 13.14
N GLU A 134 -6.15 -9.53 13.77
CA GLU A 134 -7.36 -10.04 13.10
C GLU A 134 -8.07 -8.93 12.31
N LYS A 135 -8.30 -7.77 12.94
CA LYS A 135 -8.91 -6.61 12.29
C LYS A 135 -8.11 -6.15 11.06
N ILE A 136 -6.78 -6.07 11.19
CA ILE A 136 -5.89 -5.67 10.10
C ILE A 136 -5.93 -6.71 8.98
N VAL A 137 -5.72 -7.99 9.30
CA VAL A 137 -5.71 -9.08 8.31
C VAL A 137 -7.06 -9.19 7.61
N LEU A 138 -8.16 -9.05 8.33
CA LEU A 138 -9.50 -9.07 7.75
C LEU A 138 -9.69 -7.91 6.77
N SER A 139 -9.28 -6.69 7.12
CA SER A 139 -9.35 -5.54 6.21
C SER A 139 -8.51 -5.75 4.94
N LEU A 140 -7.34 -6.37 5.07
CA LEU A 140 -6.46 -6.69 3.96
C LEU A 140 -7.06 -7.76 3.03
N ILE A 141 -7.71 -8.79 3.58
CA ILE A 141 -8.37 -9.87 2.80
C ILE A 141 -9.64 -9.35 2.13
N LEU A 142 -10.43 -8.53 2.82
CA LEU A 142 -11.68 -8.01 2.27
C LEU A 142 -11.46 -6.95 1.19
N SER A 143 -10.36 -6.21 1.26
CA SER A 143 -10.11 -5.08 0.36
C SER A 143 -10.16 -5.42 -1.14
N PRO A 144 -9.57 -6.52 -1.66
CA PRO A 144 -9.70 -6.88 -3.08
C PRO A 144 -11.11 -7.34 -3.45
N LEU A 145 -11.83 -8.00 -2.53
CA LEU A 145 -13.21 -8.45 -2.76
C LEU A 145 -14.15 -7.25 -2.88
N VAL A 146 -14.06 -6.31 -1.94
CA VAL A 146 -14.82 -5.06 -1.99
C VAL A 146 -14.47 -4.30 -3.27
N GLY A 147 -13.17 -4.19 -3.62
CA GLY A 147 -12.72 -3.58 -4.86
C GLY A 147 -13.33 -4.21 -6.11
N MET A 148 -13.38 -5.54 -6.15
CA MET A 148 -13.92 -6.29 -7.29
C MET A 148 -15.44 -6.12 -7.42
N VAL A 149 -16.17 -6.28 -6.33
CA VAL A 149 -17.66 -6.19 -6.34
C VAL A 149 -18.11 -4.77 -6.67
N SER A 150 -17.58 -3.77 -5.96
CA SER A 150 -17.96 -2.37 -6.19
C SER A 150 -17.48 -1.85 -7.55
N GLY A 151 -16.29 -2.27 -8.02
CA GLY A 151 -15.82 -1.94 -9.37
C GLY A 151 -16.71 -2.52 -10.47
N CYS A 152 -17.21 -3.74 -10.27
CA CYS A 152 -18.21 -4.34 -11.17
C CYS A 152 -19.50 -3.51 -11.17
N ILE A 153 -20.03 -3.15 -10.02
CA ILE A 153 -21.26 -2.35 -9.89
C ILE A 153 -21.11 -0.99 -10.55
N ILE A 154 -20.03 -0.26 -10.27
CA ILE A 154 -19.77 1.07 -10.87
C ILE A 154 -19.70 0.95 -12.40
N MET A 155 -19.01 -0.07 -12.93
CA MET A 155 -18.90 -0.25 -14.37
C MET A 155 -20.24 -0.58 -15.02
N LEU A 156 -21.08 -1.41 -14.38
CA LEU A 156 -22.43 -1.71 -14.86
C LEU A 156 -23.31 -0.47 -14.88
N LEU A 157 -23.22 0.39 -13.85
CA LEU A 157 -23.91 1.67 -13.81
C LEU A 157 -23.47 2.59 -14.97
N LEU A 158 -22.16 2.67 -15.23
CA LEU A 158 -21.64 3.44 -16.36
C LEU A 158 -22.11 2.89 -17.71
N PHE A 159 -22.20 1.57 -17.87
CA PHE A 159 -22.76 0.96 -19.07
C PHE A 159 -24.25 1.31 -19.24
N ARG A 160 -25.02 1.32 -18.17
CA ARG A 160 -26.44 1.67 -18.21
C ARG A 160 -26.65 3.13 -18.62
N VAL A 161 -25.80 4.04 -18.11
CA VAL A 161 -25.93 5.49 -18.39
C VAL A 161 -25.40 5.84 -19.78
N PHE A 162 -24.26 5.27 -20.17
CA PHE A 162 -23.54 5.68 -21.39
C PHE A 162 -23.58 4.65 -22.52
N GLY A 163 -24.25 3.51 -22.34
CA GLY A 163 -24.25 2.39 -23.30
C GLY A 163 -24.78 2.74 -24.69
N HIS A 164 -25.66 3.74 -24.81
CA HIS A 164 -26.22 4.21 -26.07
C HIS A 164 -25.40 5.33 -26.74
N SER A 165 -24.33 5.80 -26.11
CA SER A 165 -23.52 6.89 -26.61
C SER A 165 -22.40 6.40 -27.55
N ARG A 166 -22.03 7.26 -28.54
CA ARG A 166 -20.98 6.91 -29.50
C ARG A 166 -19.63 6.67 -28.81
N PRO A 167 -18.94 5.52 -29.05
CA PRO A 167 -17.69 5.17 -28.37
C PRO A 167 -16.58 6.22 -28.47
N THR A 168 -16.46 6.90 -29.60
CA THR A 168 -15.45 7.95 -29.84
C THR A 168 -15.66 9.16 -28.94
N SER A 169 -16.90 9.61 -28.78
CA SER A 169 -17.27 10.75 -27.92
C SER A 169 -17.04 10.42 -26.45
N ILE A 170 -17.44 9.21 -26.03
CA ILE A 170 -17.26 8.73 -24.65
C ILE A 170 -15.77 8.64 -24.30
N ASN A 171 -14.97 8.01 -25.15
CA ASN A 171 -13.54 7.84 -24.88
C ASN A 171 -12.82 9.18 -24.71
N GLY A 172 -13.20 10.21 -25.49
CA GLY A 172 -12.63 11.55 -25.35
C GLY A 172 -12.98 12.21 -24.00
N LYS A 173 -14.25 12.11 -23.58
CA LYS A 173 -14.70 12.65 -22.29
C LYS A 173 -14.06 11.88 -21.11
N PHE A 174 -14.10 10.55 -21.16
CA PHE A 174 -13.54 9.73 -20.08
C PHE A 174 -12.01 9.80 -19.96
N LYS A 175 -11.27 10.12 -21.02
CA LYS A 175 -9.83 10.44 -20.90
C LYS A 175 -9.60 11.65 -19.98
N LYS A 176 -10.39 12.71 -20.12
CA LYS A 176 -10.27 13.90 -19.26
C LYS A 176 -10.70 13.59 -17.82
N MET A 177 -11.81 12.87 -17.65
CA MET A 177 -12.29 12.45 -16.32
C MET A 177 -11.30 11.49 -15.64
N GLN A 178 -10.61 10.67 -16.40
CA GLN A 178 -9.62 9.73 -15.87
C GLN A 178 -8.38 10.45 -15.32
N ILE A 179 -8.02 11.62 -15.81
CA ILE A 179 -6.95 12.43 -15.20
C ILE A 179 -7.36 12.83 -13.77
N LEU A 180 -8.63 13.24 -13.59
CA LEU A 180 -9.13 13.58 -12.26
C LEU A 180 -9.20 12.36 -11.35
N SER A 181 -9.71 11.20 -11.83
CA SER A 181 -9.77 9.99 -11.00
C SER A 181 -8.39 9.44 -10.67
N ALA A 182 -7.41 9.55 -11.57
CA ALA A 182 -6.02 9.21 -11.27
C ALA A 182 -5.40 10.17 -10.23
N ALA A 183 -5.76 11.45 -10.27
CA ALA A 183 -5.34 12.42 -9.27
C ALA A 183 -5.92 12.09 -7.88
N THR A 184 -7.24 11.82 -7.79
CA THR A 184 -7.87 11.39 -6.54
C THR A 184 -7.31 10.06 -6.05
N MET A 185 -6.98 9.14 -6.96
CA MET A 185 -6.35 7.88 -6.61
C MET A 185 -4.96 8.07 -6.01
N ALA A 186 -4.13 8.94 -6.60
CA ALA A 186 -2.80 9.27 -6.06
C ALA A 186 -2.90 9.89 -4.66
N PHE A 187 -3.81 10.84 -4.46
CA PHE A 187 -4.06 11.43 -3.14
C PHE A 187 -4.53 10.39 -2.11
N SER A 188 -5.49 9.53 -2.49
CA SER A 188 -6.02 8.47 -1.62
C SER A 188 -4.93 7.46 -1.27
N HIS A 189 -4.07 7.09 -2.24
CA HIS A 189 -2.94 6.20 -2.03
C HIS A 189 -1.97 6.77 -1.00
N GLY A 190 -1.51 8.01 -1.17
CA GLY A 190 -0.63 8.68 -0.20
C GLY A 190 -1.25 8.78 1.19
N SER A 191 -2.55 9.06 1.25
CA SER A 191 -3.28 9.21 2.52
C SER A 191 -3.43 7.92 3.34
N ASN A 192 -3.21 6.75 2.76
CA ASN A 192 -3.23 5.48 3.47
C ASN A 192 -1.82 4.92 3.65
N ASP A 193 -1.04 4.88 2.57
CA ASP A 193 0.19 4.11 2.51
C ASP A 193 1.36 4.72 3.29
N ALA A 194 1.56 6.04 3.26
CA ALA A 194 2.62 6.70 4.02
C ALA A 194 2.43 6.58 5.55
N GLN A 195 1.20 6.35 5.99
CA GLN A 195 0.93 6.23 7.42
C GLN A 195 1.53 4.96 8.06
N LYS A 196 1.91 3.96 7.27
CA LYS A 196 2.48 2.71 7.78
C LYS A 196 3.84 2.94 8.43
N SER A 197 4.73 3.62 7.75
CA SER A 197 6.04 4.00 8.31
C SER A 197 5.91 5.09 9.36
N MET A 198 4.98 6.04 9.21
CA MET A 198 4.67 6.98 10.28
C MET A 198 4.32 6.26 11.58
N GLY A 199 3.51 5.19 11.51
CA GLY A 199 3.16 4.36 12.67
C GLY A 199 4.37 3.69 13.31
N ILE A 200 5.24 3.09 12.49
CA ILE A 200 6.47 2.43 12.97
C ILE A 200 7.46 3.43 13.57
N ILE A 201 7.69 4.59 12.92
CA ILE A 201 8.57 5.63 13.45
C ILE A 201 8.03 6.16 14.78
N THR A 202 6.72 6.43 14.86
CA THR A 202 6.08 6.94 16.08
C THR A 202 6.16 5.90 17.20
N LEU A 203 6.00 4.60 16.90
CA LEU A 203 6.17 3.52 17.86
C LEU A 203 7.61 3.45 18.38
N ALA A 204 8.61 3.60 17.51
CA ALA A 204 10.01 3.64 17.91
C ALA A 204 10.34 4.84 18.83
N LEU A 205 9.80 6.01 18.48
CA LEU A 205 9.97 7.23 19.31
C LEU A 205 9.30 7.08 20.68
N LEU A 206 8.13 6.45 20.73
CA LEU A 206 7.42 6.17 21.99
C LEU A 206 8.17 5.13 22.83
N ALA A 207 8.61 4.03 22.25
CA ALA A 207 9.36 2.99 22.93
C ALA A 207 10.72 3.50 23.45
N GLY A 208 11.38 4.37 22.70
CA GLY A 208 12.63 5.03 23.11
C GLY A 208 12.46 6.21 24.09
N GLY A 209 11.24 6.55 24.50
CA GLY A 209 10.96 7.62 25.44
C GLY A 209 11.17 9.04 24.89
N TYR A 210 11.14 9.24 23.57
CA TYR A 210 11.25 10.55 22.91
C TYR A 210 9.92 11.29 22.81
N ILE A 211 8.82 10.59 22.95
CA ILE A 211 7.45 11.14 23.02
C ILE A 211 6.67 10.39 24.11
N ASP A 212 5.75 11.10 24.78
CA ASP A 212 4.99 10.58 25.92
C ASP A 212 3.67 9.90 25.51
N ALA A 213 3.18 10.18 24.31
CA ALA A 213 1.93 9.64 23.79
C ALA A 213 2.09 9.26 22.31
N PHE A 214 1.24 8.33 21.83
CA PHE A 214 1.23 7.94 20.43
C PHE A 214 0.55 9.02 19.57
N GLU A 215 1.30 10.09 19.30
CA GLU A 215 0.93 11.16 18.38
C GLU A 215 2.01 11.29 17.31
N VAL A 216 1.61 11.25 16.03
CA VAL A 216 2.56 11.35 14.92
C VAL A 216 3.09 12.76 14.80
N PRO A 217 4.38 13.02 15.09
CA PRO A 217 4.96 14.35 15.00
C PRO A 217 4.93 14.89 13.56
N THR A 218 4.79 16.20 13.40
CA THR A 218 4.72 16.83 12.06
C THR A 218 5.97 16.55 11.22
N TYR A 219 7.16 16.53 11.83
CA TYR A 219 8.38 16.19 11.10
C TYR A 219 8.39 14.75 10.57
N VAL A 220 7.80 13.80 11.30
CA VAL A 220 7.64 12.42 10.84
C VAL A 220 6.73 12.35 9.61
N LYS A 221 5.60 13.10 9.63
CA LYS A 221 4.71 13.20 8.46
C LYS A 221 5.44 13.73 7.24
N ILE A 222 6.21 14.81 7.40
CA ILE A 222 6.95 15.46 6.30
C ILE A 222 8.01 14.49 5.75
N LEU A 223 8.77 13.81 6.61
CA LEU A 223 9.81 12.87 6.18
C LEU A 223 9.21 11.68 5.42
N ALA A 224 8.18 11.04 5.96
CA ALA A 224 7.49 9.91 5.33
C ALA A 224 6.83 10.32 4.01
N ALA A 225 6.11 11.45 4.00
CA ALA A 225 5.50 12.00 2.78
C ALA A 225 6.53 12.29 1.69
N THR A 226 7.68 12.85 2.07
CA THR A 226 8.78 13.17 1.15
C THR A 226 9.42 11.88 0.60
N ALA A 227 9.72 10.90 1.47
CA ALA A 227 10.30 9.63 1.06
C ALA A 227 9.39 8.91 0.06
N MET A 228 8.09 8.84 0.34
CA MET A 228 7.11 8.23 -0.55
C MET A 228 6.98 8.98 -1.88
N ALA A 229 6.92 10.31 -1.86
CA ALA A 229 6.84 11.13 -3.06
C ALA A 229 8.10 10.97 -3.94
N CYS A 230 9.28 10.95 -3.34
CA CYS A 230 10.54 10.68 -4.05
C CYS A 230 10.55 9.27 -4.67
N GLY A 231 10.10 8.26 -3.94
CA GLY A 231 9.93 6.91 -4.48
C GLY A 231 8.97 6.88 -5.67
N THR A 232 7.82 7.53 -5.54
CA THR A 232 6.82 7.68 -6.61
C THR A 232 7.42 8.36 -7.85
N ALA A 233 8.26 9.38 -7.67
CA ALA A 233 8.92 10.10 -8.76
C ALA A 233 9.90 9.23 -9.57
N VAL A 234 10.48 8.20 -8.98
CA VAL A 234 11.33 7.23 -9.71
C VAL A 234 10.49 6.35 -10.64
N GLY A 235 9.25 6.03 -10.26
CA GLY A 235 8.27 5.29 -11.06
C GLY A 235 8.51 3.78 -11.13
N GLY A 236 7.45 3.02 -10.93
CA GLY A 236 7.44 1.56 -10.91
C GLY A 236 7.11 0.92 -12.25
N TRP A 237 7.83 1.18 -13.33
CA TRP A 237 7.49 0.80 -14.71
C TRP A 237 7.18 -0.69 -14.90
N ARG A 238 7.83 -1.57 -14.15
CA ARG A 238 7.60 -3.03 -14.25
C ARG A 238 6.20 -3.40 -13.80
N ILE A 239 5.76 -2.83 -12.69
CA ILE A 239 4.44 -3.10 -12.09
C ILE A 239 3.34 -2.36 -12.84
N ILE A 240 3.61 -1.12 -13.33
CA ILE A 240 2.70 -0.37 -14.20
C ILE A 240 2.27 -1.22 -15.41
N LYS A 241 3.21 -1.91 -16.07
CA LYS A 241 2.90 -2.80 -17.19
C LYS A 241 2.04 -4.00 -16.78
N THR A 242 2.22 -4.52 -15.57
CA THR A 242 1.45 -5.67 -15.08
C THR A 242 0.03 -5.27 -14.73
N ILE A 243 -0.16 -4.25 -13.89
CA ILE A 243 -1.48 -3.79 -13.45
C ILE A 243 -2.25 -3.17 -14.62
N GLY A 244 -1.60 -2.29 -15.39
CA GLY A 244 -2.27 -1.54 -16.44
C GLY A 244 -2.55 -2.32 -17.74
N GLY A 245 -1.93 -3.48 -17.95
CA GLY A 245 -2.05 -4.18 -19.24
C GLY A 245 -2.20 -5.69 -19.19
N LYS A 246 -1.75 -6.37 -18.10
CA LYS A 246 -1.79 -7.83 -18.06
C LYS A 246 -3.06 -8.40 -17.44
N ILE A 247 -3.78 -7.67 -16.58
CA ILE A 247 -5.01 -8.13 -15.93
C ILE A 247 -6.18 -8.07 -16.90
N PHE A 248 -6.38 -6.89 -17.48
CA PHE A 248 -7.49 -6.59 -18.39
C PHE A 248 -7.07 -5.48 -19.37
N LYS A 249 -7.56 -5.53 -20.61
CA LYS A 249 -7.31 -4.46 -21.60
C LYS A 249 -8.18 -3.25 -21.31
N LEU A 250 -7.60 -2.28 -20.61
CA LEU A 250 -8.30 -1.07 -20.18
C LEU A 250 -8.65 -0.15 -21.34
N GLN A 251 -9.82 0.49 -21.24
CA GLN A 251 -10.29 1.60 -22.05
C GLN A 251 -10.49 2.82 -21.13
N PRO A 252 -10.56 4.06 -21.63
CA PRO A 252 -10.70 5.24 -20.77
C PRO A 252 -11.84 5.16 -19.77
N ILE A 253 -13.02 4.68 -20.17
CA ILE A 253 -14.17 4.51 -19.27
C ILE A 253 -13.87 3.45 -18.18
N SER A 254 -13.25 2.35 -18.53
CA SER A 254 -12.92 1.30 -17.55
C SER A 254 -11.77 1.71 -16.64
N GLY A 255 -10.79 2.46 -17.14
CA GLY A 255 -9.73 3.04 -16.31
C GLY A 255 -10.28 4.06 -15.31
N PHE A 256 -11.14 4.97 -15.78
CA PHE A 256 -11.85 5.90 -14.91
C PHE A 256 -12.64 5.18 -13.80
N SER A 257 -13.40 4.16 -14.18
CA SER A 257 -14.19 3.37 -13.21
C SER A 257 -13.32 2.69 -12.16
N ALA A 258 -12.18 2.09 -12.57
CA ALA A 258 -11.27 1.43 -11.65
C ALA A 258 -10.59 2.42 -10.69
N ASP A 259 -10.10 3.56 -11.21
CA ASP A 259 -9.46 4.59 -10.39
C ASP A 259 -10.46 5.22 -9.40
N LEU A 260 -11.65 5.58 -9.86
CA LEU A 260 -12.70 6.14 -9.00
C LEU A 260 -13.09 5.18 -7.89
N ASN A 261 -13.34 3.91 -8.23
CA ASN A 261 -13.68 2.88 -7.26
C ASN A 261 -12.57 2.71 -6.23
N SER A 262 -11.33 2.60 -6.68
CA SER A 262 -10.17 2.43 -5.80
C SER A 262 -9.98 3.63 -4.87
N SER A 263 -10.14 4.85 -5.41
CA SER A 263 -10.05 6.08 -4.61
C SER A 263 -11.08 6.11 -3.49
N ILE A 264 -12.34 5.77 -3.80
CA ILE A 264 -13.43 5.75 -2.81
C ILE A 264 -13.12 4.75 -1.69
N ILE A 265 -12.66 3.54 -2.03
CA ILE A 265 -12.38 2.50 -1.05
C ILE A 265 -11.18 2.87 -0.19
N ILE A 266 -10.07 3.29 -0.81
CA ILE A 266 -8.82 3.59 -0.07
C ILE A 266 -9.02 4.82 0.82
N PHE A 267 -9.64 5.88 0.29
CA PHE A 267 -9.90 7.07 1.09
C PHE A 267 -10.93 6.81 2.18
N GLY A 268 -11.97 6.04 1.89
CA GLY A 268 -12.94 5.58 2.90
C GLY A 268 -12.28 4.77 4.02
N ALA A 269 -11.36 3.84 3.67
CA ALA A 269 -10.57 3.10 4.64
C ALA A 269 -9.69 4.01 5.50
N THR A 270 -9.08 5.04 4.90
CA THR A 270 -8.28 6.06 5.62
C THR A 270 -9.14 6.81 6.65
N LEU A 271 -10.36 7.20 6.28
CA LEU A 271 -11.30 7.87 7.19
C LEU A 271 -11.76 6.95 8.34
N LEU A 272 -11.84 5.64 8.08
CA LEU A 272 -12.16 4.62 9.08
C LEU A 272 -10.92 4.14 9.87
N HIS A 273 -9.75 4.73 9.62
CA HIS A 273 -8.46 4.38 10.22
C HIS A 273 -8.06 2.92 9.97
N LEU A 274 -8.50 2.33 8.85
CA LEU A 274 -8.20 0.96 8.47
C LEU A 274 -7.02 0.93 7.51
N PRO A 275 -5.97 0.19 7.81
CA PRO A 275 -4.93 -0.11 6.84
C PRO A 275 -5.51 -1.06 5.78
N VAL A 276 -5.36 -0.69 4.52
CA VAL A 276 -5.74 -1.54 3.38
C VAL A 276 -4.54 -1.75 2.48
N SER A 277 -4.63 -2.79 1.65
CA SER A 277 -3.67 -2.96 0.56
C SER A 277 -4.16 -2.23 -0.68
N THR A 278 -3.51 -1.13 -0.99
CA THR A 278 -3.83 -0.32 -2.18
C THR A 278 -3.67 -1.14 -3.47
N THR A 279 -2.63 -1.99 -3.55
CA THR A 279 -2.42 -2.93 -4.67
C THR A 279 -3.59 -3.92 -4.82
N HIS A 280 -4.12 -4.45 -3.72
CA HIS A 280 -5.25 -5.38 -3.74
C HIS A 280 -6.54 -4.68 -4.16
N VAL A 281 -6.81 -3.48 -3.62
CA VAL A 281 -7.99 -2.69 -4.00
C VAL A 281 -7.97 -2.35 -5.47
N VAL A 282 -6.85 -1.84 -6.00
CA VAL A 282 -6.73 -1.46 -7.42
C VAL A 282 -6.85 -2.67 -8.34
N SER A 283 -6.15 -3.76 -8.01
CA SER A 283 -6.21 -4.98 -8.80
C SER A 283 -7.62 -5.59 -8.77
N GLY A 284 -8.26 -5.63 -7.60
CA GLY A 284 -9.65 -6.04 -7.44
C GLY A 284 -10.59 -5.18 -8.28
N SER A 285 -10.45 -3.85 -8.21
CA SER A 285 -11.25 -2.90 -9.00
C SER A 285 -11.10 -3.15 -10.50
N ILE A 286 -9.88 -3.35 -11.00
CA ILE A 286 -9.63 -3.66 -12.42
C ILE A 286 -10.27 -4.99 -12.81
N MET A 287 -10.17 -6.02 -11.97
CA MET A 287 -10.83 -7.31 -12.21
C MET A 287 -12.35 -7.17 -12.24
N GLY A 288 -12.94 -6.43 -11.29
CA GLY A 288 -14.37 -6.18 -11.22
C GLY A 288 -14.90 -5.43 -12.44
N VAL A 289 -14.22 -4.35 -12.82
CA VAL A 289 -14.53 -3.57 -14.03
C VAL A 289 -14.42 -4.44 -15.30
N GLY A 290 -13.40 -5.30 -15.37
CA GLY A 290 -13.23 -6.23 -16.48
C GLY A 290 -14.34 -7.28 -16.54
N ALA A 291 -14.70 -7.86 -15.40
CA ALA A 291 -15.76 -8.86 -15.26
C ALA A 291 -17.14 -8.31 -15.63
N ALA A 292 -17.45 -7.04 -15.28
CA ALA A 292 -18.67 -6.35 -15.67
C ALA A 292 -18.83 -6.28 -17.19
N LYS A 293 -17.74 -6.19 -17.94
CA LYS A 293 -17.79 -6.21 -19.41
C LYS A 293 -18.00 -7.63 -19.95
N ARG A 294 -17.18 -8.57 -19.53
CA ARG A 294 -17.28 -10.02 -19.75
C ARG A 294 -16.33 -10.73 -18.78
N ILE A 295 -16.78 -11.79 -18.13
CA ILE A 295 -15.96 -12.58 -17.19
C ILE A 295 -14.65 -13.05 -17.85
N ASN A 296 -14.73 -13.51 -19.10
CA ASN A 296 -13.57 -13.98 -19.88
C ASN A 296 -12.67 -12.84 -20.41
N ALA A 297 -13.01 -11.58 -20.21
CA ALA A 297 -12.13 -10.46 -20.55
C ALA A 297 -11.00 -10.27 -19.54
N VAL A 298 -11.17 -10.78 -18.33
CA VAL A 298 -10.16 -10.79 -17.29
C VAL A 298 -9.22 -11.99 -17.49
N ARG A 299 -7.93 -11.76 -17.44
CA ARG A 299 -6.93 -12.83 -17.50
C ARG A 299 -6.76 -13.47 -16.13
N TRP A 300 -7.64 -14.40 -15.80
CA TRP A 300 -7.70 -15.05 -14.48
C TRP A 300 -6.40 -15.76 -14.08
N GLY A 301 -5.59 -16.24 -15.04
CA GLY A 301 -4.26 -16.80 -14.74
C GLY A 301 -3.30 -15.79 -14.14
N VAL A 302 -3.37 -14.51 -14.57
CA VAL A 302 -2.61 -13.42 -13.94
C VAL A 302 -3.16 -13.09 -12.56
N ALA A 303 -4.48 -13.03 -12.42
CA ALA A 303 -5.15 -12.82 -11.13
C ALA A 303 -4.75 -13.92 -10.13
N GLN A 304 -4.72 -15.18 -10.52
CA GLN A 304 -4.29 -16.28 -9.67
C GLN A 304 -2.84 -16.12 -9.19
N GLN A 305 -1.91 -15.75 -10.09
CA GLN A 305 -0.52 -15.48 -9.71
C GLN A 305 -0.42 -14.34 -8.68
N MET A 306 -1.24 -13.30 -8.82
CA MET A 306 -1.31 -12.20 -7.85
C MET A 306 -1.84 -12.68 -6.50
N VAL A 307 -2.92 -13.45 -6.48
CA VAL A 307 -3.48 -14.01 -5.24
C VAL A 307 -2.46 -14.91 -4.52
N VAL A 308 -1.72 -15.74 -5.24
CA VAL A 308 -0.63 -16.54 -4.65
C VAL A 308 0.43 -15.65 -4.02
N ALA A 309 0.87 -14.59 -4.71
CA ALA A 309 1.81 -13.63 -4.15
C ALA A 309 1.26 -12.97 -2.87
N TRP A 310 -0.02 -12.61 -2.85
CA TRP A 310 -0.67 -11.99 -1.69
C TRP A 310 -0.72 -12.92 -0.48
N VAL A 311 -1.09 -14.19 -0.68
CA VAL A 311 -1.13 -15.19 0.40
C VAL A 311 0.27 -15.48 0.94
N LEU A 312 1.28 -15.57 0.07
CA LEU A 312 2.65 -15.86 0.47
C LEU A 312 3.34 -14.68 1.17
N THR A 313 2.87 -13.45 0.99
CA THR A 313 3.54 -12.26 1.52
C THR A 313 3.68 -12.30 3.03
N ILE A 314 2.60 -12.53 3.79
CA ILE A 314 2.64 -12.54 5.27
C ILE A 314 3.57 -13.66 5.79
N PRO A 315 3.43 -14.94 5.39
CA PRO A 315 4.32 -16.01 5.86
C PRO A 315 5.80 -15.75 5.52
N CYS A 316 6.09 -15.34 4.28
CA CYS A 316 7.46 -15.10 3.85
C CYS A 316 8.11 -13.94 4.62
N THR A 317 7.39 -12.83 4.79
CA THR A 317 7.92 -11.69 5.54
C THR A 317 8.01 -11.97 7.03
N ALA A 318 7.13 -12.79 7.60
CA ALA A 318 7.26 -13.25 8.98
C ALA A 318 8.53 -14.09 9.19
N ILE A 319 8.82 -15.01 8.28
CA ILE A 319 10.09 -15.77 8.32
C ILE A 319 11.28 -14.83 8.17
N MET A 320 11.25 -13.88 7.24
CA MET A 320 12.32 -12.89 7.05
C MET A 320 12.52 -12.03 8.29
N GLY A 321 11.43 -11.53 8.90
CA GLY A 321 11.48 -10.75 10.14
C GLY A 321 12.06 -11.56 11.30
N ALA A 322 11.64 -12.82 11.45
CA ALA A 322 12.16 -13.72 12.46
C ALA A 322 13.67 -14.00 12.32
N ILE A 323 14.12 -14.29 11.09
CA ILE A 323 15.55 -14.51 10.81
C ILE A 323 16.34 -13.23 11.05
N THR A 324 15.85 -12.10 10.55
CA THR A 324 16.55 -10.81 10.72
C THR A 324 16.64 -10.42 12.18
N TYR A 325 15.59 -10.66 12.98
CA TYR A 325 15.62 -10.42 14.42
C TYR A 325 16.76 -11.19 15.10
N LYS A 326 16.91 -12.48 14.80
CA LYS A 326 18.00 -13.30 15.35
C LYS A 326 19.39 -12.81 14.93
N ILE A 327 19.52 -12.34 13.67
CA ILE A 327 20.79 -11.79 13.19
C ILE A 327 21.10 -10.47 13.92
N VAL A 328 20.13 -9.55 13.98
CA VAL A 328 20.33 -8.23 14.61
C VAL A 328 20.68 -8.39 16.08
N THR A 329 19.96 -9.22 16.85
CA THR A 329 20.24 -9.45 18.27
C THR A 329 21.53 -10.21 18.55
N PHE A 330 22.12 -10.87 17.55
CA PHE A 330 23.42 -11.52 17.68
C PHE A 330 24.59 -10.53 17.49
N PHE A 331 24.42 -9.54 16.61
CA PHE A 331 25.50 -8.61 16.26
C PHE A 331 25.42 -7.25 16.96
N ILE A 332 24.26 -6.86 17.42
CA ILE A 332 23.97 -5.57 18.05
C ILE A 332 23.36 -5.75 19.44
#